data_0a8312938c9c494b7c85ef1dec650872
#
_entry.id   0a8312938c9c494b7c85ef1dec650872
#
_cell.length_a   1.000
_cell.length_b   1.000
_cell.length_c   1.000
_cell.angle_alpha   90.00
_cell.angle_beta   90.00
_cell.angle_gamma   90.00
#
_symmetry.space_group_name_H-M   'P 1'
#
loop_
_entity.id
_entity.type
_entity.pdbx_description
1 polymer ?
#
loop_
_entity_poly.entity_id
_entity_poly.type
_entity_poly.pdbx_seq_one_letter_code
_entity_poly.pdbx_strand_id
1 'polypeptide(L)'
;PDYIDTKYHTAVCGRASINLDTFMASGEHVCELYARHAVSADVCIVEGMMGMFDGYDRSKGSSAEIAKVLHLPVVLVVNAKSAAYSLAAMIKGYMDFDPQVEVAGVIFNQVGGDRHEEMLREICEDLNILCFGCLRKYDVLKEESRHLGLDFSRKGKGSITKTMMKELEHQLDIELLLEMTRRSVNIPDKPERRK
;
A
#
# COMPACT_ATOMS: atom_id res chain seq x y z
N PRO A 1 5.76 -0.84 14.73
CA PRO A 1 6.58 -1.73 13.92
C PRO A 1 5.92 -3.09 13.75
N ASP A 2 6.07 -3.66 12.55
CA ASP A 2 5.62 -4.98 12.19
C ASP A 2 6.79 -5.98 12.22
N TYR A 3 6.58 -7.15 12.84
CA TYR A 3 7.61 -8.19 12.94
C TYR A 3 7.26 -9.46 12.14
N ILE A 4 6.08 -9.51 11.54
CA ILE A 4 5.56 -10.69 10.83
C ILE A 4 5.59 -10.45 9.33
N ASP A 5 4.92 -9.41 8.84
CA ASP A 5 4.76 -9.13 7.43
C ASP A 5 6.09 -8.72 6.77
N THR A 6 7.00 -8.08 7.51
CA THR A 6 8.36 -7.79 7.06
C THR A 6 9.18 -9.03 6.71
N LYS A 7 8.95 -10.17 7.38
CA LYS A 7 9.59 -11.45 7.03
C LYS A 7 9.07 -12.00 5.70
N TYR A 8 7.76 -11.85 5.48
CA TYR A 8 7.12 -12.24 4.23
C TYR A 8 7.62 -11.37 3.06
N HIS A 9 7.60 -10.05 3.23
CA HIS A 9 8.12 -9.11 2.23
C HIS A 9 9.58 -9.41 1.89
N THR A 10 10.41 -9.65 2.90
CA THR A 10 11.82 -10.02 2.71
C THR A 10 11.95 -11.31 1.89
N ALA A 11 11.14 -12.32 2.18
CA ALA A 11 11.18 -13.59 1.46
C ALA A 11 10.73 -13.47 0.00
N VAL A 12 9.71 -12.64 -0.28
CA VAL A 12 9.17 -12.43 -1.63
C VAL A 12 10.08 -11.53 -2.47
N CYS A 13 10.57 -10.44 -1.88
CA CYS A 13 11.38 -9.45 -2.61
C CYS A 13 12.86 -9.82 -2.71
N GLY A 14 13.34 -10.79 -1.93
CA GLY A 14 14.76 -11.11 -1.82
C GLY A 14 15.62 -9.97 -1.23
N ARG A 15 14.99 -8.97 -0.63
CA ARG A 15 15.61 -7.78 0.00
C ARG A 15 15.03 -7.61 1.39
N ALA A 16 15.85 -7.11 2.33
CA ALA A 16 15.36 -6.83 3.69
C ALA A 16 14.24 -5.79 3.66
N SER A 17 13.08 -6.16 4.17
CA SER A 17 12.02 -5.22 4.51
C SER A 17 12.33 -4.58 5.86
N ILE A 18 12.08 -3.28 5.96
CA ILE A 18 12.40 -2.47 7.15
C ILE A 18 11.16 -1.78 7.68
N ASN A 19 11.11 -1.56 8.99
CA ASN A 19 10.08 -0.74 9.61
C ASN A 19 10.44 0.75 9.51
N LEU A 20 9.45 1.56 9.18
CA LEU A 20 9.49 3.02 9.24
C LEU A 20 8.50 3.45 10.32
N ASP A 21 8.99 4.07 11.40
CA ASP A 21 8.18 4.33 12.59
C ASP A 21 8.59 5.67 13.22
N THR A 22 7.68 6.64 13.22
CA THR A 22 7.89 7.98 13.77
C THR A 22 7.64 8.05 15.28
N PHE A 23 7.12 6.98 15.90
CA PHE A 23 7.06 6.88 17.36
C PHE A 23 8.42 6.51 17.97
N MET A 24 9.16 5.60 17.30
CA MET A 24 10.44 5.09 17.78
C MET A 24 11.64 5.90 17.26
N ALA A 25 11.46 6.67 16.18
CA ALA A 25 12.52 7.41 15.51
C ALA A 25 12.04 8.80 15.08
N SER A 26 12.96 9.73 14.89
CA SER A 26 12.62 11.05 14.31
C SER A 26 12.25 10.92 12.83
N GLY A 27 11.48 11.88 12.30
CA GLY A 27 11.16 11.96 10.88
C GLY A 27 12.44 12.05 10.02
N GLU A 28 13.48 12.75 10.47
CA GLU A 28 14.78 12.79 9.78
C GLU A 28 15.40 11.42 9.65
N HIS A 29 15.39 10.63 10.74
CA HIS A 29 15.90 9.26 10.70
C HIS A 29 15.08 8.36 9.77
N VAL A 30 13.76 8.52 9.73
CA VAL A 30 12.88 7.80 8.79
C VAL A 30 13.25 8.13 7.35
N CYS A 31 13.49 9.42 7.04
CA CYS A 31 13.95 9.84 5.70
C CYS A 31 15.31 9.24 5.35
N GLU A 32 16.29 9.28 6.27
CA GLU A 32 17.61 8.68 6.05
C GLU A 32 17.52 7.17 5.80
N LEU A 33 16.70 6.48 6.59
CA LEU A 33 16.50 5.05 6.48
C LEU A 33 15.87 4.69 5.13
N TYR A 34 14.80 5.39 4.75
CA TYR A 34 14.15 5.22 3.45
C TYR A 34 15.13 5.47 2.30
N ALA A 35 15.82 6.61 2.28
CA ALA A 35 16.77 6.96 1.23
C ALA A 35 17.88 5.92 1.08
N ARG A 36 18.41 5.38 2.21
CA ARG A 36 19.46 4.35 2.21
C ARG A 36 19.02 3.07 1.49
N HIS A 37 17.76 2.67 1.67
CA HIS A 37 17.24 1.44 1.07
C HIS A 37 16.67 1.67 -0.33
N ALA A 38 16.19 2.87 -0.64
CA ALA A 38 15.64 3.22 -1.95
C ALA A 38 16.71 3.34 -3.04
N VAL A 39 17.93 3.78 -2.73
CA VAL A 39 19.02 4.04 -3.70
C VAL A 39 19.30 2.87 -4.66
N SER A 40 19.08 1.65 -4.23
CA SER A 40 19.36 0.44 -5.02
C SER A 40 18.09 -0.28 -5.49
N ALA A 41 16.93 0.35 -5.39
CA ALA A 41 15.65 -0.22 -5.79
C ALA A 41 15.08 0.52 -7.00
N ASP A 42 14.48 -0.20 -7.94
CA ASP A 42 13.74 0.39 -9.05
C ASP A 42 12.38 0.93 -8.59
N VAL A 43 11.78 0.28 -7.59
CA VAL A 43 10.51 0.65 -6.97
C VAL A 43 10.57 0.37 -5.46
N CYS A 44 10.03 1.29 -4.68
CA CYS A 44 9.83 1.11 -3.24
C CYS A 44 8.34 1.05 -2.94
N ILE A 45 7.93 0.04 -2.16
CA ILE A 45 6.56 -0.09 -1.68
C ILE A 45 6.60 0.04 -0.15
N VAL A 46 5.82 0.97 0.38
CA VAL A 46 5.61 1.16 1.82
C VAL A 46 4.21 0.71 2.16
N GLU A 47 4.09 -0.32 2.98
CA GLU A 47 2.79 -0.83 3.44
C GLU A 47 2.39 -0.15 4.75
N GLY A 48 1.12 0.29 4.83
CA GLY A 48 0.53 0.79 6.06
C GLY A 48 0.00 -0.36 6.93
N MET A 49 0.31 -0.33 8.22
CA MET A 49 -0.06 -1.39 9.18
C MET A 49 -1.48 -1.30 9.70
N MET A 50 -1.93 -0.10 10.01
CA MET A 50 -3.21 0.21 10.61
C MET A 50 -4.10 0.97 9.62
N GLY A 51 -5.27 1.39 10.04
CA GLY A 51 -6.02 2.38 9.27
C GLY A 51 -5.15 3.60 8.96
N MET A 52 -5.31 4.18 7.78
CA MET A 52 -4.41 5.19 7.22
C MET A 52 -4.12 6.36 8.19
N PHE A 53 -5.11 6.76 8.98
CA PHE A 53 -4.99 7.86 9.94
C PHE A 53 -4.90 7.39 11.41
N ASP A 54 -4.80 6.08 11.63
CA ASP A 54 -4.73 5.51 12.98
C ASP A 54 -3.26 5.50 13.47
N GLY A 55 -2.99 6.33 14.45
CA GLY A 55 -1.69 6.44 15.11
C GLY A 55 -1.81 6.31 16.63
N TYR A 56 -0.71 6.54 17.34
CA TYR A 56 -0.68 6.47 18.80
C TYR A 56 -1.33 7.70 19.49
N ASP A 57 -1.38 8.82 18.79
CA ASP A 57 -2.09 10.05 19.19
C ASP A 57 -2.76 10.63 17.93
N ARG A 58 -4.01 10.25 17.67
CA ARG A 58 -4.73 10.53 16.43
C ARG A 58 -3.91 10.06 15.22
N SER A 59 -3.53 10.97 14.31
CA SER A 59 -2.74 10.61 13.12
C SER A 59 -1.22 10.56 13.34
N LYS A 60 -0.70 10.87 14.55
CA LYS A 60 0.73 10.75 14.84
C LYS A 60 1.18 9.29 14.88
N GLY A 61 2.22 8.94 14.18
CA GLY A 61 2.69 7.57 14.02
C GLY A 61 1.87 6.74 13.04
N SER A 62 0.93 7.36 12.30
CA SER A 62 0.10 6.69 11.31
C SER A 62 0.81 6.54 9.95
N SER A 63 0.21 5.72 9.08
CA SER A 63 0.65 5.58 7.69
C SER A 63 0.57 6.92 6.94
N ALA A 64 -0.42 7.76 7.24
CA ALA A 64 -0.55 9.11 6.68
C ALA A 64 0.62 10.01 7.08
N GLU A 65 1.10 9.93 8.32
CA GLU A 65 2.29 10.69 8.73
C GLU A 65 3.54 10.23 7.97
N ILE A 66 3.76 8.94 7.82
CA ILE A 66 4.87 8.41 7.02
C ILE A 66 4.78 8.88 5.56
N ALA A 67 3.59 8.83 4.95
CA ALA A 67 3.39 9.31 3.58
C ALA A 67 3.76 10.81 3.45
N LYS A 68 3.39 11.65 4.43
CA LYS A 68 3.75 13.08 4.46
C LYS A 68 5.25 13.30 4.66
N VAL A 69 5.85 12.62 5.62
CA VAL A 69 7.30 12.76 5.93
C VAL A 69 8.16 12.36 4.74
N LEU A 70 7.74 11.36 3.98
CA LEU A 70 8.47 10.85 2.81
C LEU A 70 7.99 11.44 1.47
N HIS A 71 6.95 12.28 1.48
CA HIS A 71 6.30 12.82 0.28
C HIS A 71 5.89 11.71 -0.71
N LEU A 72 5.30 10.64 -0.19
CA LEU A 72 4.86 9.51 -1.00
C LEU A 72 3.38 9.63 -1.36
N PRO A 73 3.01 9.35 -2.62
CA PRO A 73 1.61 9.19 -2.99
C PRO A 73 1.03 7.94 -2.36
N VAL A 74 -0.23 7.99 -1.99
CA VAL A 74 -0.95 6.89 -1.35
C VAL A 74 -1.84 6.19 -2.36
N VAL A 75 -1.75 4.88 -2.44
CA VAL A 75 -2.72 4.02 -3.12
C VAL A 75 -3.61 3.38 -2.06
N LEU A 76 -4.90 3.67 -2.11
CA LEU A 76 -5.87 3.06 -1.21
C LEU A 76 -6.21 1.65 -1.68
N VAL A 77 -6.06 0.65 -0.82
CA VAL A 77 -6.57 -0.70 -1.07
C VAL A 77 -7.92 -0.83 -0.36
N VAL A 78 -8.99 -0.81 -1.15
CA VAL A 78 -10.37 -0.74 -0.66
C VAL A 78 -11.03 -2.11 -0.72
N ASN A 79 -11.52 -2.60 0.41
CA ASN A 79 -12.32 -3.81 0.44
C ASN A 79 -13.72 -3.54 -0.14
N ALA A 80 -13.99 -4.06 -1.33
CA ALA A 80 -15.25 -3.88 -2.05
C ALA A 80 -16.28 -5.00 -1.77
N LYS A 81 -15.98 -5.93 -0.84
CA LYS A 81 -16.90 -7.02 -0.52
C LYS A 81 -18.26 -6.48 -0.06
N SER A 82 -19.31 -6.85 -0.81
CA SER A 82 -20.71 -6.45 -0.53
C SER A 82 -20.93 -4.93 -0.43
N ALA A 83 -20.09 -4.14 -1.07
CA ALA A 83 -20.20 -2.70 -1.16
C ALA A 83 -20.13 -2.26 -2.63
N ALA A 84 -20.76 -1.16 -2.96
CA ALA A 84 -20.82 -0.60 -4.30
C ALA A 84 -20.61 0.93 -4.23
N TYR A 85 -21.48 1.73 -4.80
CA TYR A 85 -21.32 3.17 -4.92
C TYR A 85 -21.09 3.92 -3.59
N SER A 86 -21.53 3.38 -2.45
CA SER A 86 -21.23 3.94 -1.11
C SER A 86 -19.71 4.04 -0.82
N LEU A 87 -18.89 3.27 -1.51
CA LEU A 87 -17.43 3.39 -1.42
C LEU A 87 -16.92 4.76 -1.92
N ALA A 88 -17.67 5.43 -2.81
CA ALA A 88 -17.34 6.79 -3.25
C ALA A 88 -17.25 7.76 -2.07
N ALA A 89 -18.21 7.70 -1.13
CA ALA A 89 -18.20 8.54 0.05
C ALA A 89 -17.00 8.25 0.97
N MET A 90 -16.65 6.97 1.12
CA MET A 90 -15.50 6.56 1.92
C MET A 90 -14.19 7.03 1.29
N ILE A 91 -14.00 6.79 -0.01
CA ILE A 91 -12.80 7.20 -0.75
C ILE A 91 -12.67 8.73 -0.71
N LYS A 92 -13.77 9.46 -0.99
CA LYS A 92 -13.80 10.92 -0.91
C LYS A 92 -13.41 11.41 0.49
N GLY A 93 -13.89 10.73 1.55
CA GLY A 93 -13.48 11.03 2.91
C GLY A 93 -11.96 10.91 3.11
N TYR A 94 -11.33 9.85 2.61
CA TYR A 94 -9.87 9.70 2.66
C TYR A 94 -9.11 10.77 1.87
N MET A 95 -9.64 11.17 0.71
CA MET A 95 -9.03 12.21 -0.13
C MET A 95 -9.05 13.59 0.52
N ASP A 96 -10.12 13.91 1.23
CA ASP A 96 -10.36 15.26 1.75
C ASP A 96 -9.95 15.43 3.21
N PHE A 97 -9.75 14.34 3.96
CA PHE A 97 -9.54 14.38 5.41
C PHE A 97 -8.26 15.12 5.80
N ASP A 98 -7.17 14.90 5.07
CA ASP A 98 -5.90 15.59 5.27
C ASP A 98 -5.34 16.03 3.89
N PRO A 99 -5.42 17.35 3.57
CA PRO A 99 -4.97 17.85 2.27
C PRO A 99 -3.45 17.73 2.04
N GLN A 100 -2.67 17.38 3.05
CA GLN A 100 -1.24 17.12 2.92
C GLN A 100 -0.92 15.67 2.51
N VAL A 101 -1.94 14.80 2.47
CA VAL A 101 -1.81 13.42 2.01
C VAL A 101 -2.33 13.31 0.59
N GLU A 102 -1.46 12.99 -0.34
CA GLU A 102 -1.84 12.76 -1.73
C GLU A 102 -2.38 11.35 -1.91
N VAL A 103 -3.71 11.21 -2.05
CA VAL A 103 -4.33 9.94 -2.47
C VAL A 103 -4.29 9.87 -3.99
N ALA A 104 -3.34 9.14 -4.54
CA ALA A 104 -3.09 9.08 -5.98
C ALA A 104 -4.05 8.14 -6.73
N GLY A 105 -4.59 7.14 -6.04
CA GLY A 105 -5.51 6.20 -6.68
C GLY A 105 -5.97 5.07 -5.76
N VAL A 106 -6.73 4.16 -6.34
CA VAL A 106 -7.42 3.09 -5.62
C VAL A 106 -7.16 1.74 -6.30
N ILE A 107 -7.02 0.70 -5.47
CA ILE A 107 -7.15 -0.71 -5.86
C ILE A 107 -8.36 -1.25 -5.11
N PHE A 108 -9.34 -1.79 -5.83
CA PHE A 108 -10.46 -2.47 -5.21
C PHE A 108 -10.14 -3.94 -4.97
N ASN A 109 -10.32 -4.42 -3.77
CA ASN A 109 -10.11 -5.82 -3.39
C ASN A 109 -11.44 -6.52 -3.12
N GLN A 110 -11.51 -7.82 -3.35
CA GLN A 110 -12.69 -8.69 -3.19
C GLN A 110 -13.87 -8.32 -4.10
N VAL A 111 -13.57 -7.95 -5.34
CA VAL A 111 -14.58 -7.62 -6.37
C VAL A 111 -15.37 -8.85 -6.76
N GLY A 112 -16.71 -8.74 -6.83
CA GLY A 112 -17.61 -9.87 -6.98
C GLY A 112 -17.85 -10.34 -8.42
N GLY A 113 -17.60 -9.51 -9.43
CA GLY A 113 -17.84 -9.85 -10.84
C GLY A 113 -17.78 -8.61 -11.74
N ASP A 114 -18.01 -8.79 -13.05
CA ASP A 114 -17.80 -7.73 -14.06
C ASP A 114 -18.68 -6.51 -13.80
N ARG A 115 -19.97 -6.70 -13.59
CA ARG A 115 -20.89 -5.60 -13.28
C ARG A 115 -20.49 -4.84 -12.02
N HIS A 116 -19.95 -5.55 -11.02
CA HIS A 116 -19.47 -4.90 -9.81
C HIS A 116 -18.21 -4.07 -10.08
N GLU A 117 -17.31 -4.59 -10.91
CA GLU A 117 -16.13 -3.88 -11.36
C GLU A 117 -16.48 -2.61 -12.13
N GLU A 118 -17.43 -2.66 -13.07
CA GLU A 118 -17.92 -1.50 -13.80
C GLU A 118 -18.38 -0.39 -12.83
N MET A 119 -19.22 -0.71 -11.86
CA MET A 119 -19.70 0.22 -10.84
C MET A 119 -18.57 0.82 -10.00
N LEU A 120 -17.51 0.05 -9.70
CA LEU A 120 -16.36 0.52 -8.92
C LEU A 120 -15.46 1.45 -9.75
N ARG A 121 -15.32 1.19 -11.06
CA ARG A 121 -14.58 2.08 -11.96
C ARG A 121 -15.29 3.41 -12.17
N GLU A 122 -16.64 3.41 -12.27
CA GLU A 122 -17.46 4.63 -12.32
C GLU A 122 -17.21 5.52 -11.09
N ILE A 123 -17.01 4.95 -9.90
CA ILE A 123 -16.64 5.73 -8.70
C ILE A 123 -15.33 6.52 -8.93
N CYS A 124 -14.34 5.87 -9.54
CA CYS A 124 -13.06 6.53 -9.78
C CYS A 124 -13.18 7.67 -10.82
N GLU A 125 -14.02 7.48 -11.83
CA GLU A 125 -14.34 8.52 -12.80
C GLU A 125 -15.05 9.71 -12.15
N ASP A 126 -16.09 9.45 -11.33
CA ASP A 126 -16.85 10.49 -10.63
C ASP A 126 -15.99 11.28 -9.63
N LEU A 127 -15.03 10.63 -9.00
CA LEU A 127 -14.12 11.25 -8.04
C LEU A 127 -12.87 11.84 -8.71
N ASN A 128 -12.69 11.64 -10.02
CA ASN A 128 -11.49 12.01 -10.77
C ASN A 128 -10.20 11.49 -10.11
N ILE A 129 -10.19 10.19 -9.76
CA ILE A 129 -9.06 9.50 -9.15
C ILE A 129 -8.67 8.28 -9.98
N LEU A 130 -7.40 7.88 -9.96
CA LEU A 130 -6.93 6.72 -10.72
C LEU A 130 -7.45 5.40 -10.13
N CYS A 131 -7.88 4.49 -11.01
CA CYS A 131 -8.17 3.10 -10.67
C CYS A 131 -6.99 2.22 -11.11
N PHE A 132 -6.19 1.75 -10.17
CA PHE A 132 -5.05 0.88 -10.45
C PHE A 132 -5.42 -0.60 -10.61
N GLY A 133 -6.67 -0.95 -10.33
CA GLY A 133 -7.18 -2.30 -10.60
C GLY A 133 -8.30 -2.75 -9.67
N CYS A 134 -8.83 -3.90 -10.06
CA CYS A 134 -9.98 -4.54 -9.40
C CYS A 134 -9.65 -6.03 -9.18
N LEU A 135 -9.23 -6.37 -7.96
CA LEU A 135 -8.85 -7.72 -7.60
C LEU A 135 -10.08 -8.56 -7.27
N ARG A 136 -10.24 -9.66 -7.97
CA ARG A 136 -11.32 -10.63 -7.72
C ARG A 136 -11.06 -11.39 -6.42
N LYS A 137 -12.11 -11.92 -5.85
CA LYS A 137 -11.99 -12.78 -4.68
C LYS A 137 -11.37 -14.12 -5.09
N TYR A 138 -10.18 -14.41 -4.56
CA TYR A 138 -9.53 -15.70 -4.71
C TYR A 138 -9.48 -16.43 -3.38
N ASP A 139 -10.15 -17.58 -3.30
CA ASP A 139 -10.09 -18.41 -2.08
C ASP A 139 -8.68 -19.00 -1.85
N VAL A 140 -7.87 -19.08 -2.90
CA VAL A 140 -6.48 -19.56 -2.85
C VAL A 140 -5.53 -18.53 -2.20
N LEU A 141 -5.85 -17.24 -2.25
CA LEU A 141 -5.09 -16.17 -1.60
C LEU A 141 -5.53 -15.95 -0.15
N LYS A 142 -6.49 -16.73 0.33
CA LYS A 142 -7.01 -16.60 1.67
C LYS A 142 -6.06 -17.25 2.67
N GLU A 143 -5.15 -16.46 3.22
CA GLU A 143 -4.35 -16.89 4.37
C GLU A 143 -5.18 -16.86 5.66
N GLU A 144 -4.97 -17.85 6.53
CA GLU A 144 -5.57 -17.84 7.86
C GLU A 144 -4.91 -16.75 8.70
N SER A 145 -5.66 -15.68 8.96
CA SER A 145 -5.24 -14.64 9.90
C SER A 145 -5.28 -15.17 11.33
N ARG A 146 -4.17 -15.08 12.06
CA ARG A 146 -4.11 -15.28 13.51
C ARG A 146 -4.14 -13.94 14.23
N HIS A 147 -4.39 -13.97 15.54
CA HIS A 147 -4.44 -12.77 16.40
C HIS A 147 -3.17 -11.88 16.34
N LEU A 148 -2.06 -12.39 15.79
CA LEU A 148 -0.77 -11.69 15.69
C LEU A 148 -0.19 -11.68 14.26
N GLY A 149 -1.02 -11.78 13.23
CA GLY A 149 -0.58 -11.74 11.83
C GLY A 149 -0.67 -13.07 11.08
N LEU A 150 -0.04 -13.16 9.91
CA LEU A 150 -0.12 -14.31 9.02
C LEU A 150 0.69 -15.52 9.53
N ASP A 151 0.19 -16.73 9.32
CA ASP A 151 0.89 -17.97 9.71
C ASP A 151 1.78 -18.51 8.58
N PHE A 152 3.06 -18.24 8.64
CA PHE A 152 4.07 -18.73 7.68
C PHE A 152 4.65 -20.10 8.03
N SER A 153 4.19 -20.77 9.09
CA SER A 153 4.73 -22.06 9.52
C SER A 153 4.33 -23.23 8.62
N ARG A 154 3.30 -23.07 7.80
CA ARG A 154 2.83 -24.07 6.83
C ARG A 154 3.59 -23.95 5.51
N LYS A 155 4.73 -24.60 5.39
CA LYS A 155 5.40 -24.84 4.11
C LYS A 155 4.41 -25.46 3.12
N GLY A 156 3.99 -24.70 2.09
CA GLY A 156 3.27 -25.23 0.94
C GLY A 156 1.83 -24.75 0.69
N LYS A 157 1.22 -23.98 1.61
CA LYS A 157 -0.08 -23.32 1.36
C LYS A 157 0.09 -21.80 1.46
N GLY A 158 0.21 -21.12 0.35
CA GLY A 158 0.39 -19.66 0.31
C GLY A 158 1.52 -19.22 -0.60
N SER A 159 2.21 -20.16 -1.26
CA SER A 159 3.14 -19.79 -2.32
C SER A 159 2.31 -19.23 -3.49
N ILE A 160 2.43 -17.92 -3.76
CA ILE A 160 1.88 -17.30 -4.96
C ILE A 160 2.47 -18.04 -6.16
N THR A 161 1.64 -18.80 -6.86
CA THR A 161 2.07 -19.55 -8.05
C THR A 161 2.26 -18.60 -9.22
N LYS A 162 3.07 -19.01 -10.23
CA LYS A 162 3.24 -18.22 -11.46
C LYS A 162 1.91 -17.93 -12.16
N THR A 163 0.93 -18.83 -12.04
CA THR A 163 -0.42 -18.64 -12.60
C THR A 163 -1.17 -17.54 -11.85
N MET A 164 -1.10 -17.53 -10.53
CA MET A 164 -1.73 -16.48 -9.72
C MET A 164 -1.07 -15.11 -9.95
N MET A 165 0.25 -15.07 -10.11
CA MET A 165 0.95 -13.83 -10.47
C MET A 165 0.44 -13.25 -11.80
N LYS A 166 0.33 -14.08 -12.83
CA LYS A 166 -0.22 -13.65 -14.12
C LYS A 166 -1.66 -13.15 -14.01
N GLU A 167 -2.47 -13.82 -13.20
CA GLU A 167 -3.85 -13.42 -12.96
C GLU A 167 -3.92 -12.05 -12.25
N LEU A 168 -3.08 -11.82 -11.26
CA LEU A 168 -2.97 -10.51 -10.58
C LEU A 168 -2.45 -9.42 -11.51
N GLU A 169 -1.46 -9.72 -12.36
CA GLU A 169 -0.94 -8.80 -13.38
C GLU A 169 -2.04 -8.36 -14.36
N HIS A 170 -2.99 -9.24 -14.72
CA HIS A 170 -4.13 -8.87 -15.58
C HIS A 170 -5.18 -8.01 -14.90
N GLN A 171 -5.23 -8.02 -13.57
CA GLN A 171 -6.23 -7.28 -12.78
C GLN A 171 -5.70 -5.96 -12.24
N LEU A 172 -4.39 -5.74 -12.31
CA LEU A 172 -3.72 -4.52 -11.89
C LEU A 172 -3.11 -3.82 -13.12
N ASP A 173 -3.26 -2.52 -13.19
CA ASP A 173 -2.53 -1.69 -14.15
C ASP A 173 -1.12 -1.39 -13.60
N ILE A 174 -0.23 -2.36 -13.81
CA ILE A 174 1.16 -2.28 -13.32
C ILE A 174 1.91 -1.12 -13.99
N GLU A 175 1.64 -0.85 -15.27
CA GLU A 175 2.30 0.25 -15.99
C GLU A 175 1.90 1.61 -15.40
N LEU A 176 0.62 1.81 -15.13
CA LEU A 176 0.10 3.03 -14.51
C LEU A 176 0.66 3.21 -13.07
N LEU A 177 0.77 2.11 -12.30
CA LEU A 177 1.41 2.11 -10.98
C LEU A 177 2.89 2.55 -11.08
N LEU A 178 3.64 1.99 -12.02
CA LEU A 178 5.05 2.36 -12.25
C LEU A 178 5.18 3.81 -12.72
N GLU A 179 4.28 4.28 -13.58
CA GLU A 179 4.26 5.67 -14.04
C GLU A 179 4.04 6.65 -12.89
N MET A 180 3.12 6.31 -11.98
CA MET A 180 2.89 7.10 -10.76
C MET A 180 4.16 7.20 -9.91
N THR A 181 4.90 6.09 -9.72
CA THR A 181 6.13 6.10 -8.90
C THR A 181 7.20 7.02 -9.51
N ARG A 182 7.28 7.13 -10.83
CA ARG A 182 8.24 8.02 -11.52
C ARG A 182 7.96 9.50 -11.31
N ARG A 183 6.70 9.88 -11.10
CA ARG A 183 6.30 11.28 -10.82
C ARG A 183 6.67 11.73 -9.42
N SER A 184 6.84 10.77 -8.51
CA SER A 184 7.01 11.00 -7.06
C SER A 184 8.46 11.05 -6.60
N VAL A 185 9.46 10.99 -7.50
CA VAL A 185 10.87 10.93 -7.12
C VAL A 185 11.40 12.30 -6.69
N ASN A 186 11.09 12.69 -5.47
CA ASN A 186 11.95 13.59 -4.68
C ASN A 186 12.59 12.75 -3.57
N ILE A 187 13.64 11.98 -3.92
CA ILE A 187 14.50 11.40 -2.87
C ILE A 187 15.15 12.60 -2.16
N PRO A 188 14.95 12.78 -0.85
CA PRO A 188 15.65 13.83 -0.12
C PRO A 188 17.15 13.68 -0.34
N ASP A 189 17.83 14.76 -0.68
CA ASP A 189 19.27 14.76 -0.84
C ASP A 189 19.92 14.13 0.39
N LYS A 190 20.91 13.25 0.16
CA LYS A 190 21.68 12.62 1.24
C LYS A 190 22.10 13.69 2.25
N PRO A 191 21.71 13.58 3.51
CA PRO A 191 22.30 14.44 4.51
C PRO A 191 23.82 14.22 4.51
N GLU A 192 24.58 15.30 4.36
CA GLU A 192 26.03 15.25 4.44
C GLU A 192 26.43 14.60 5.78
N ARG A 193 27.22 13.54 5.70
CA ARG A 193 27.76 12.89 6.90
C ARG A 193 28.51 13.94 7.70
N ARG A 194 27.92 14.41 8.78
CA ARG A 194 28.69 15.12 9.82
C ARG A 194 29.74 14.14 10.35
N LYS A 195 31.00 14.48 10.12
CA LYS A 195 32.17 13.77 10.64
C LYS A 195 32.22 13.86 12.16
#